data_93aedeea277b77c079e11323136b0c26
#
_entry.id   93aedeea277b77c079e11323136b0c26
#
_cell.length_a   1.000
_cell.length_b   1.000
_cell.length_c   1.000
_cell.angle_alpha   90.00
_cell.angle_beta   90.00
_cell.angle_gamma   90.00
#
_symmetry.space_group_name_H-M   'P 1'
#
loop_
_entity.id
_entity.type
_entity.pdbx_description
1 polymer ?
#
loop_
_entity_poly.entity_id
_entity_poly.type
_entity_poly.pdbx_seq_one_letter_code
_entity_poly.pdbx_strand_id
1 'polypeptide(L)'
;MKKNLVVGFTLLGVVALFFVGKRSGEELSLAACELTEKVETPVHFFTDDSISESKISEFIDYSNLVLENSCVPMQRTLSGITRLDLADFEEGGSGKLHNQLAQAVGDSVLEPLQREGSYYALVLPKDHPFSKDGSAGTAHVNFSRSFLVLSSDAELHVLEHELGHLAWAWHNDTPEYWLKGQLLSENHKFIKPYAFGALCREAGTVMTYAEKVLPVYSSPDIEYYGKACGDEDKADNARHMREFAQSLILNTAT
;
A
#
# COMPACT_ATOMS: atom_id res chain seq x y z
N MET A 1 -81.53 11.64 18.18
CA MET A 1 -80.45 12.56 17.78
C MET A 1 -79.15 11.95 18.22
N LYS A 2 -78.38 11.38 17.30
CA LYS A 2 -77.04 10.76 17.58
C LYS A 2 -75.97 11.79 17.23
N LYS A 3 -75.17 12.15 18.22
CA LYS A 3 -74.00 13.03 18.04
C LYS A 3 -72.81 12.16 17.64
N ASN A 4 -72.25 12.39 16.46
CA ASN A 4 -71.00 11.78 16.02
C ASN A 4 -69.83 12.58 16.59
N LEU A 5 -68.96 11.89 17.36
CA LEU A 5 -67.70 12.43 17.87
C LEU A 5 -66.60 12.08 16.85
N VAL A 6 -66.04 13.09 16.21
CA VAL A 6 -64.87 12.96 15.34
C VAL A 6 -63.62 13.09 16.21
N VAL A 7 -62.86 12.00 16.35
CA VAL A 7 -61.57 12.02 17.02
C VAL A 7 -60.48 12.26 15.95
N GLY A 8 -59.87 13.43 15.96
CA GLY A 8 -58.72 13.77 15.13
C GLY A 8 -57.46 13.14 15.72
N PHE A 9 -56.82 12.26 14.97
CA PHE A 9 -55.46 11.77 15.28
C PHE A 9 -54.43 12.72 14.70
N THR A 10 -53.74 13.43 15.57
CA THR A 10 -52.53 14.22 15.23
C THR A 10 -51.34 13.29 15.23
N LEU A 11 -50.78 12.97 14.05
CA LEU A 11 -49.50 12.26 13.91
C LEU A 11 -48.39 13.26 14.27
N LEU A 12 -47.80 13.13 15.44
CA LEU A 12 -46.53 13.76 15.77
C LEU A 12 -45.39 12.94 15.10
N GLY A 13 -44.88 13.45 13.98
CA GLY A 13 -43.67 12.93 13.37
C GLY A 13 -42.45 13.21 14.24
N VAL A 14 -41.91 12.18 14.89
CA VAL A 14 -40.61 12.25 15.56
C VAL A 14 -39.52 12.18 14.49
N VAL A 15 -38.94 13.34 14.16
CA VAL A 15 -37.71 13.39 13.36
C VAL A 15 -36.56 12.99 14.28
N ALA A 16 -36.12 11.74 14.18
CA ALA A 16 -34.90 11.28 14.83
C ALA A 16 -33.70 11.87 14.08
N LEU A 17 -33.14 12.94 14.60
CA LEU A 17 -31.83 13.45 14.20
C LEU A 17 -30.77 12.45 14.70
N PHE A 18 -30.30 11.58 13.80
CA PHE A 18 -29.09 10.80 14.06
C PHE A 18 -27.90 11.75 14.06
N PHE A 19 -27.49 12.21 15.22
CA PHE A 19 -26.15 12.73 15.41
C PHE A 19 -25.20 11.54 15.32
N VAL A 20 -24.52 11.39 14.20
CA VAL A 20 -23.31 10.55 14.11
C VAL A 20 -22.24 11.32 14.90
N GLY A 21 -22.27 11.20 16.21
CA GLY A 21 -21.20 11.67 17.08
C GLY A 21 -19.95 10.82 16.79
N LYS A 22 -18.87 11.48 16.35
CA LYS A 22 -17.53 10.88 16.30
C LYS A 22 -17.27 10.26 17.68
N ARG A 23 -17.23 8.91 17.77
CA ARG A 23 -16.90 8.21 19.02
C ARG A 23 -15.44 8.50 19.33
N SER A 24 -15.20 9.41 20.24
CA SER A 24 -13.88 9.62 20.84
C SER A 24 -13.51 8.38 21.65
N GLY A 25 -12.65 7.53 21.09
CA GLY A 25 -12.16 6.32 21.80
C GLY A 25 -11.92 5.10 20.93
N GLU A 26 -12.19 5.15 19.61
CA GLU A 26 -11.78 4.07 18.71
C GLU A 26 -10.25 4.08 18.54
N GLU A 27 -9.63 2.89 18.59
CA GLU A 27 -8.18 2.75 18.44
C GLU A 27 -7.73 3.32 17.10
N LEU A 28 -8.38 2.94 16.00
CA LEU A 28 -8.15 3.46 14.66
C LEU A 28 -9.50 3.96 14.08
N SER A 29 -9.56 5.24 13.73
CA SER A 29 -10.70 5.86 13.08
C SER A 29 -10.35 6.15 11.63
N LEU A 30 -11.09 5.57 10.69
CA LEU A 30 -10.86 5.68 9.26
C LEU A 30 -11.67 6.82 8.65
N ALA A 31 -11.19 7.36 7.52
CA ALA A 31 -11.97 8.27 6.70
C ALA A 31 -13.19 7.55 6.09
N ALA A 32 -14.33 8.23 6.04
CA ALA A 32 -15.49 7.71 5.33
C ALA A 32 -15.29 7.87 3.82
N CYS A 33 -15.37 6.78 3.07
CA CYS A 33 -15.32 6.81 1.61
C CYS A 33 -16.15 5.69 0.98
N GLU A 34 -16.58 5.92 -0.25
CA GLU A 34 -17.21 4.91 -1.09
C GLU A 34 -16.31 4.66 -2.31
N LEU A 35 -15.70 3.48 -2.38
CA LEU A 35 -14.89 3.05 -3.52
C LEU A 35 -15.78 2.27 -4.48
N THR A 36 -16.28 2.93 -5.54
CA THR A 36 -17.18 2.33 -6.53
C THR A 36 -16.43 1.57 -7.62
N GLU A 37 -15.24 2.05 -7.99
CA GLU A 37 -14.37 1.43 -8.99
C GLU A 37 -12.95 1.35 -8.43
N LYS A 38 -12.30 0.20 -8.64
CA LYS A 38 -10.91 -0.02 -8.24
C LYS A 38 -10.11 -0.44 -9.47
N VAL A 39 -8.93 0.16 -9.66
CA VAL A 39 -7.98 -0.30 -10.67
C VAL A 39 -7.24 -1.53 -10.15
N GLU A 40 -7.24 -2.61 -10.92
CA GLU A 40 -6.46 -3.80 -10.58
C GLU A 40 -4.98 -3.59 -10.86
N THR A 41 -4.17 -4.00 -9.91
CA THR A 41 -2.71 -3.91 -9.96
C THR A 41 -2.14 -5.30 -9.64
N PRO A 42 -1.90 -6.12 -10.68
CA PRO A 42 -1.46 -7.50 -10.52
C PRO A 42 -0.05 -7.58 -9.95
N VAL A 43 0.17 -8.55 -9.06
CA VAL A 43 1.48 -8.87 -8.47
C VAL A 43 1.80 -10.32 -8.78
N HIS A 44 2.95 -10.57 -9.43
CA HIS A 44 3.49 -11.91 -9.67
C HIS A 44 4.61 -12.21 -8.67
N PHE A 45 4.64 -13.42 -8.13
CA PHE A 45 5.68 -13.83 -7.17
C PHE A 45 6.62 -14.87 -7.78
N PHE A 46 7.92 -14.62 -7.64
CA PHE A 46 8.99 -15.56 -7.91
C PHE A 46 9.61 -15.99 -6.59
N THR A 47 9.66 -17.28 -6.30
CA THR A 47 10.12 -17.79 -5.02
C THR A 47 10.45 -19.29 -5.11
N ASP A 48 11.04 -19.83 -4.06
CA ASP A 48 11.16 -21.27 -3.81
C ASP A 48 10.04 -21.75 -2.86
N ASP A 49 10.25 -22.90 -2.24
CA ASP A 49 9.29 -23.47 -1.28
C ASP A 49 9.42 -22.90 0.14
N SER A 50 10.25 -21.85 0.36
CA SER A 50 10.44 -21.19 1.66
C SER A 50 9.22 -20.40 2.12
N ILE A 51 8.29 -20.10 1.20
CA ILE A 51 7.04 -19.40 1.49
C ILE A 51 5.83 -20.16 0.93
N SER A 52 4.78 -20.29 1.72
CA SER A 52 3.53 -20.93 1.29
C SER A 52 2.67 -20.00 0.43
N GLU A 53 1.82 -20.57 -0.41
CA GLU A 53 0.81 -19.81 -1.18
C GLU A 53 -0.16 -19.08 -0.25
N SER A 54 -0.51 -19.65 0.91
CA SER A 54 -1.33 -18.98 1.92
C SER A 54 -0.68 -17.69 2.42
N LYS A 55 0.63 -17.71 2.71
CA LYS A 55 1.35 -16.52 3.15
C LYS A 55 1.41 -15.44 2.05
N ILE A 56 1.56 -15.85 0.78
CA ILE A 56 1.49 -14.93 -0.37
C ILE A 56 0.09 -14.30 -0.46
N SER A 57 -0.97 -15.09 -0.28
CA SER A 57 -2.34 -14.56 -0.25
C SER A 57 -2.55 -13.57 0.91
N GLU A 58 -2.00 -13.87 2.09
CA GLU A 58 -2.06 -12.95 3.24
C GLU A 58 -1.36 -11.61 2.97
N PHE A 59 -0.24 -11.60 2.23
CA PHE A 59 0.40 -10.35 1.78
C PHE A 59 -0.54 -9.53 0.89
N ILE A 60 -1.19 -10.16 -0.09
CA ILE A 60 -2.14 -9.50 -0.99
C ILE A 60 -3.35 -8.97 -0.21
N ASP A 61 -3.91 -9.78 0.69
CA ASP A 61 -5.07 -9.40 1.51
C ASP A 61 -4.74 -8.22 2.42
N TYR A 62 -3.55 -8.23 3.05
CA TYR A 62 -3.12 -7.11 3.90
C TYR A 62 -2.87 -5.83 3.08
N SER A 63 -2.27 -5.94 1.90
CA SER A 63 -2.12 -4.80 0.97
C SER A 63 -3.48 -4.20 0.61
N ASN A 64 -4.46 -5.03 0.30
CA ASN A 64 -5.82 -4.58 0.01
C ASN A 64 -6.50 -3.93 1.23
N LEU A 65 -6.26 -4.44 2.43
CA LEU A 65 -6.73 -3.82 3.67
C LEU A 65 -6.16 -2.40 3.85
N VAL A 66 -4.85 -2.21 3.58
CA VAL A 66 -4.21 -0.87 3.63
C VAL A 66 -4.83 0.09 2.63
N LEU A 67 -5.04 -0.36 1.39
CA LEU A 67 -5.65 0.45 0.33
C LEU A 67 -7.10 0.85 0.67
N GLU A 68 -7.90 -0.10 1.15
CA GLU A 68 -9.29 0.13 1.54
C GLU A 68 -9.40 1.10 2.72
N ASN A 69 -8.65 0.86 3.79
CA ASN A 69 -8.61 1.73 4.96
C ASN A 69 -8.15 3.16 4.64
N SER A 70 -7.37 3.33 3.57
CA SER A 70 -6.84 4.63 3.11
C SER A 70 -7.67 5.27 2.01
N CYS A 71 -8.83 4.69 1.66
CA CYS A 71 -9.68 5.16 0.57
C CYS A 71 -8.95 5.27 -0.78
N VAL A 72 -8.03 4.34 -1.06
CA VAL A 72 -7.30 4.30 -2.33
C VAL A 72 -8.01 3.37 -3.31
N PRO A 73 -8.44 3.85 -4.50
CA PRO A 73 -9.21 3.06 -5.47
C PRO A 73 -8.31 2.10 -6.27
N MET A 74 -7.53 1.28 -5.60
CA MET A 74 -6.71 0.21 -6.17
C MET A 74 -7.02 -1.13 -5.51
N GLN A 75 -6.74 -2.21 -6.24
CA GLN A 75 -6.83 -3.58 -5.73
C GLN A 75 -5.61 -4.37 -6.20
N ARG A 76 -4.84 -4.90 -5.25
CA ARG A 76 -3.78 -5.85 -5.55
C ARG A 76 -4.40 -7.20 -5.88
N THR A 77 -3.99 -7.80 -6.98
CA THR A 77 -4.43 -9.14 -7.40
C THR A 77 -3.23 -10.06 -7.57
N LEU A 78 -3.34 -11.30 -7.11
CA LEU A 78 -2.31 -12.31 -7.33
C LEU A 78 -2.40 -12.76 -8.79
N SER A 79 -1.41 -12.40 -9.62
CA SER A 79 -1.38 -12.79 -11.04
C SER A 79 -0.71 -14.14 -11.28
N GLY A 80 0.08 -14.62 -10.33
CA GLY A 80 0.72 -15.95 -10.40
C GLY A 80 1.87 -16.11 -9.42
N ILE A 81 2.29 -17.37 -9.26
CA ILE A 81 3.45 -17.76 -8.46
C ILE A 81 4.32 -18.67 -9.34
N THR A 82 5.58 -18.27 -9.52
CA THR A 82 6.58 -19.09 -10.21
C THR A 82 7.58 -19.62 -9.19
N ARG A 83 7.70 -20.94 -9.09
CA ARG A 83 8.68 -21.60 -8.22
C ARG A 83 10.01 -21.73 -8.94
N LEU A 84 11.09 -21.32 -8.27
CA LEU A 84 12.46 -21.31 -8.78
C LEU A 84 13.39 -21.97 -7.79
N ASP A 85 14.51 -22.48 -8.28
CA ASP A 85 15.66 -22.78 -7.43
C ASP A 85 16.41 -21.47 -7.14
N LEU A 86 16.46 -21.07 -5.88
CA LEU A 86 17.11 -19.84 -5.41
C LEU A 86 18.50 -20.10 -4.78
N ALA A 87 19.00 -21.34 -4.82
CA ALA A 87 20.26 -21.70 -4.17
C ALA A 87 21.48 -20.93 -4.70
N ASP A 88 21.46 -20.56 -5.98
CA ASP A 88 22.52 -19.82 -6.65
C ASP A 88 22.31 -18.29 -6.64
N PHE A 89 21.23 -17.80 -6.00
CA PHE A 89 21.03 -16.36 -5.86
C PHE A 89 21.99 -15.80 -4.80
N GLU A 90 22.89 -14.96 -5.25
CA GLU A 90 23.89 -14.35 -4.39
C GLU A 90 23.40 -13.04 -3.77
N GLU A 91 23.98 -12.67 -2.63
CA GLU A 91 23.81 -11.38 -2.02
C GLU A 91 24.01 -10.23 -3.00
N GLY A 92 23.17 -9.20 -2.89
CA GLY A 92 23.29 -7.98 -3.69
C GLY A 92 22.06 -7.08 -3.56
N GLY A 93 22.21 -5.85 -4.06
CA GLY A 93 21.08 -4.92 -4.17
C GLY A 93 20.06 -5.36 -5.23
N SER A 94 18.93 -4.66 -5.27
CA SER A 94 17.79 -4.96 -6.18
C SER A 94 18.19 -5.21 -7.63
N GLY A 95 19.16 -4.44 -8.17
CA GLY A 95 19.62 -4.60 -9.53
C GLY A 95 20.33 -5.94 -9.78
N LYS A 96 21.20 -6.39 -8.84
CA LYS A 96 21.87 -7.70 -8.96
C LYS A 96 20.86 -8.84 -8.86
N LEU A 97 19.96 -8.78 -7.87
CA LEU A 97 18.93 -9.80 -7.67
C LEU A 97 17.97 -9.87 -8.86
N HIS A 98 17.60 -8.73 -9.45
CA HIS A 98 16.80 -8.70 -10.67
C HIS A 98 17.53 -9.36 -11.86
N ASN A 99 18.84 -9.08 -12.04
CA ASN A 99 19.62 -9.71 -13.12
C ASN A 99 19.70 -11.22 -12.95
N GLN A 100 19.86 -11.73 -11.73
CA GLN A 100 19.82 -13.15 -11.43
C GLN A 100 18.44 -13.76 -11.73
N LEU A 101 17.36 -13.05 -11.37
CA LEU A 101 15.99 -13.46 -11.72
C LEU A 101 15.82 -13.52 -13.25
N ALA A 102 16.27 -12.48 -13.98
CA ALA A 102 16.19 -12.44 -15.44
C ALA A 102 16.98 -13.59 -16.11
N GLN A 103 18.13 -13.95 -15.56
CA GLN A 103 18.90 -15.11 -16.01
C GLN A 103 18.18 -16.44 -15.74
N ALA A 104 17.50 -16.56 -14.60
CA ALA A 104 16.80 -17.77 -14.21
C ALA A 104 15.51 -18.02 -15.02
N VAL A 105 14.73 -16.96 -15.30
CA VAL A 105 13.41 -17.11 -15.96
C VAL A 105 13.39 -16.65 -17.41
N GLY A 106 14.35 -15.83 -17.83
CA GLY A 106 14.43 -15.22 -19.16
C GLY A 106 13.61 -13.92 -19.27
N ASP A 107 14.12 -13.00 -20.09
CA ASP A 107 13.51 -11.66 -20.31
C ASP A 107 12.07 -11.76 -20.84
N SER A 108 11.77 -12.76 -21.66
CA SER A 108 10.42 -12.98 -22.21
C SER A 108 9.34 -13.24 -21.14
N VAL A 109 9.74 -13.71 -19.95
CA VAL A 109 8.83 -13.92 -18.81
C VAL A 109 8.64 -12.59 -18.04
N LEU A 110 9.70 -11.79 -17.91
CA LEU A 110 9.65 -10.55 -17.14
C LEU A 110 9.07 -9.36 -17.92
N GLU A 111 9.33 -9.26 -19.22
CA GLU A 111 8.89 -8.13 -20.05
C GLU A 111 7.37 -7.86 -19.96
N PRO A 112 6.47 -8.85 -19.99
CA PRO A 112 5.04 -8.61 -19.82
C PRO A 112 4.65 -8.08 -18.43
N LEU A 113 5.48 -8.30 -17.41
CA LEU A 113 5.26 -7.85 -16.03
C LEU A 113 5.75 -6.42 -15.78
N GLN A 114 6.57 -5.87 -16.68
CA GLN A 114 7.17 -4.52 -16.58
C GLN A 114 6.25 -3.44 -17.16
N ARG A 115 4.97 -3.50 -16.82
CA ARG A 115 3.97 -2.49 -17.21
C ARG A 115 3.65 -1.60 -16.03
N GLU A 116 3.34 -0.34 -16.28
CA GLU A 116 2.87 0.54 -15.22
C GLU A 116 1.62 -0.04 -14.54
N GLY A 117 1.63 -0.09 -13.21
CA GLY A 117 0.57 -0.74 -12.43
C GLY A 117 0.64 -2.26 -12.32
N SER A 118 1.62 -2.92 -12.97
CA SER A 118 1.92 -4.35 -12.78
C SER A 118 3.22 -4.52 -12.02
N TYR A 119 3.26 -5.52 -11.14
CA TYR A 119 4.39 -5.71 -10.23
C TYR A 119 4.83 -7.17 -10.19
N TYR A 120 6.10 -7.39 -9.87
CA TYR A 120 6.62 -8.71 -9.54
C TYR A 120 7.60 -8.65 -8.38
N ALA A 121 7.47 -9.62 -7.49
CA ALA A 121 8.25 -9.74 -6.28
C ALA A 121 9.15 -10.98 -6.36
N LEU A 122 10.42 -10.83 -6.05
CA LEU A 122 11.31 -11.93 -5.71
C LEU A 122 11.25 -12.13 -4.19
N VAL A 123 10.77 -13.30 -3.75
CA VAL A 123 10.73 -13.63 -2.31
C VAL A 123 11.88 -14.58 -2.00
N LEU A 124 12.81 -14.11 -1.19
CA LEU A 124 14.01 -14.83 -0.80
C LEU A 124 13.83 -15.54 0.55
N PRO A 125 14.44 -16.72 0.75
CA PRO A 125 14.41 -17.42 2.02
C PRO A 125 14.91 -16.54 3.17
N LYS A 126 14.37 -16.75 4.37
CA LYS A 126 14.77 -16.01 5.58
C LYS A 126 16.24 -16.15 5.96
N ASP A 127 16.90 -17.22 5.50
CA ASP A 127 18.32 -17.47 5.71
C ASP A 127 19.21 -16.99 4.56
N HIS A 128 18.64 -16.43 3.50
CA HIS A 128 19.38 -15.74 2.46
C HIS A 128 20.12 -14.52 3.04
N PRO A 129 21.34 -14.16 2.58
CA PRO A 129 22.07 -12.99 3.06
C PRO A 129 21.28 -11.69 3.06
N PHE A 130 20.47 -11.43 2.04
CA PHE A 130 19.54 -10.30 1.99
C PHE A 130 18.68 -10.18 3.26
N SER A 131 18.08 -11.28 3.70
CA SER A 131 17.19 -11.32 4.87
C SER A 131 17.98 -11.27 6.20
N LYS A 132 19.19 -11.87 6.24
CA LYS A 132 20.06 -11.89 7.42
C LYS A 132 20.56 -10.51 7.84
N ASP A 133 20.68 -9.58 6.91
CA ASP A 133 21.07 -8.18 7.21
C ASP A 133 19.92 -7.38 7.83
N GLY A 134 18.78 -8.01 8.11
CA GLY A 134 17.59 -7.39 8.69
C GLY A 134 16.71 -6.70 7.67
N SER A 135 16.98 -6.89 6.38
CA SER A 135 16.12 -6.37 5.31
C SER A 135 14.87 -7.21 5.18
N ALA A 136 13.69 -6.63 5.41
CA ALA A 136 12.41 -7.29 5.22
C ALA A 136 11.92 -7.18 3.77
N GLY A 137 12.24 -6.06 3.09
CA GLY A 137 11.93 -5.78 1.69
C GLY A 137 12.81 -4.70 1.10
N THR A 138 12.78 -4.53 -0.20
CA THR A 138 13.39 -3.40 -0.92
C THR A 138 12.77 -3.19 -2.29
N ALA A 139 12.53 -1.94 -2.64
CA ALA A 139 12.16 -1.49 -3.97
C ALA A 139 12.99 -0.26 -4.36
N HIS A 140 13.39 -0.15 -5.62
CA HIS A 140 14.24 0.94 -6.08
C HIS A 140 13.77 1.52 -7.42
N VAL A 141 13.04 2.61 -7.36
CA VAL A 141 12.37 3.25 -8.50
C VAL A 141 13.29 3.75 -9.62
N ASN A 142 14.57 4.02 -9.35
CA ASN A 142 15.55 4.34 -10.39
C ASN A 142 15.88 3.12 -11.27
N PHE A 143 15.74 1.93 -10.69
CA PHE A 143 16.07 0.68 -11.36
C PHE A 143 14.84 0.12 -12.07
N SER A 144 13.74 -0.04 -11.35
CA SER A 144 12.49 -0.57 -11.90
C SER A 144 11.29 -0.01 -11.14
N ARG A 145 10.19 0.22 -11.85
CA ARG A 145 8.90 0.60 -11.25
C ARG A 145 7.97 -0.59 -11.00
N SER A 146 8.43 -1.79 -11.33
CA SER A 146 7.62 -3.00 -11.25
C SER A 146 8.24 -4.08 -10.36
N PHE A 147 9.51 -3.97 -10.00
CA PHE A 147 10.26 -5.00 -9.27
C PHE A 147 10.51 -4.64 -7.82
N LEU A 148 10.29 -5.61 -6.95
CA LEU A 148 10.64 -5.55 -5.54
C LEU A 148 11.18 -6.89 -5.02
N VAL A 149 11.86 -6.88 -3.89
CA VAL A 149 12.36 -8.06 -3.19
C VAL A 149 11.76 -8.11 -1.79
N LEU A 150 11.40 -9.29 -1.32
CA LEU A 150 10.89 -9.55 0.03
C LEU A 150 11.67 -10.69 0.69
N SER A 151 11.75 -10.67 2.02
CA SER A 151 12.08 -11.86 2.81
C SER A 151 10.84 -12.74 2.99
N SER A 152 11.00 -14.07 2.99
CA SER A 152 9.89 -15.01 3.18
C SER A 152 9.27 -14.93 4.58
N ASP A 153 9.98 -14.37 5.57
CA ASP A 153 9.50 -14.12 6.93
C ASP A 153 9.12 -12.66 7.19
N ALA A 154 9.09 -11.82 6.14
CA ALA A 154 8.66 -10.43 6.27
C ALA A 154 7.25 -10.34 6.88
N GLU A 155 7.01 -9.26 7.63
CA GLU A 155 5.67 -8.93 8.12
C GLU A 155 4.74 -8.53 6.98
N LEU A 156 3.43 -8.72 7.15
CA LEU A 156 2.45 -8.56 6.07
C LEU A 156 2.42 -7.16 5.45
N HIS A 157 2.73 -6.12 6.23
CA HIS A 157 2.73 -4.75 5.74
C HIS A 157 3.87 -4.45 4.74
N VAL A 158 4.93 -5.27 4.73
CA VAL A 158 6.14 -4.99 3.93
C VAL A 158 5.84 -5.01 2.43
N LEU A 159 4.96 -5.90 1.94
CA LEU A 159 4.59 -5.89 0.53
C LEU A 159 4.02 -4.52 0.11
N GLU A 160 3.03 -3.99 0.84
CA GLU A 160 2.43 -2.71 0.47
C GLU A 160 3.37 -1.52 0.73
N HIS A 161 4.29 -1.64 1.69
CA HIS A 161 5.38 -0.68 1.89
C HIS A 161 6.25 -0.55 0.62
N GLU A 162 6.72 -1.67 0.07
CA GLU A 162 7.56 -1.67 -1.13
C GLU A 162 6.78 -1.24 -2.38
N LEU A 163 5.51 -1.66 -2.50
CA LEU A 163 4.62 -1.19 -3.57
C LEU A 163 4.34 0.32 -3.47
N GLY A 164 4.31 0.85 -2.24
CA GLY A 164 4.23 2.30 -1.99
C GLY A 164 5.43 3.04 -2.58
N HIS A 165 6.66 2.52 -2.38
CA HIS A 165 7.86 3.10 -3.00
C HIS A 165 7.79 3.09 -4.53
N LEU A 166 7.30 1.99 -5.13
CA LEU A 166 7.13 1.91 -6.59
C LEU A 166 6.09 2.89 -7.13
N ALA A 167 5.18 3.36 -6.26
CA ALA A 167 4.24 4.43 -6.53
C ALA A 167 4.71 5.82 -6.05
N TRP A 168 5.98 5.99 -5.66
CA TRP A 168 6.60 7.25 -5.20
C TRP A 168 6.11 7.76 -3.83
N ALA A 169 5.62 6.88 -2.96
CA ALA A 169 5.38 7.18 -1.57
C ALA A 169 6.68 6.99 -0.75
N TRP A 170 6.92 7.88 0.23
CA TRP A 170 8.17 7.94 0.96
C TRP A 170 7.98 7.80 2.47
N HIS A 171 9.07 7.50 3.17
CA HIS A 171 9.08 7.41 4.63
C HIS A 171 8.90 8.76 5.29
N ASN A 172 8.39 8.75 6.52
CA ASN A 172 8.16 9.94 7.35
C ASN A 172 9.43 10.72 7.72
N ASP A 173 10.59 10.07 7.70
CA ASP A 173 11.87 10.61 8.11
C ASP A 173 12.82 10.92 6.95
N THR A 174 12.36 10.79 5.71
CA THR A 174 13.18 11.00 4.51
C THR A 174 13.09 12.44 4.03
N PRO A 175 14.14 13.27 4.17
CA PRO A 175 14.13 14.64 3.68
C PRO A 175 14.08 14.71 2.15
N GLU A 176 13.33 15.65 1.59
CA GLU A 176 13.20 15.84 0.13
C GLU A 176 14.56 16.05 -0.56
N TYR A 177 15.47 16.82 0.08
CA TYR A 177 16.80 17.04 -0.50
C TYR A 177 17.63 15.76 -0.62
N TRP A 178 17.43 14.81 0.32
CA TRP A 178 18.07 13.50 0.27
C TRP A 178 17.52 12.67 -0.90
N LEU A 179 16.20 12.64 -1.08
CA LEU A 179 15.56 11.98 -2.22
C LEU A 179 16.09 12.53 -3.56
N LYS A 180 16.22 13.85 -3.68
CA LYS A 180 16.79 14.49 -4.89
C LYS A 180 18.26 14.11 -5.11
N GLY A 181 18.99 13.78 -4.05
CA GLY A 181 20.36 13.27 -4.15
C GLY A 181 20.46 11.79 -4.54
N GLN A 182 19.40 11.00 -4.28
CA GLN A 182 19.37 9.56 -4.57
C GLN A 182 18.68 9.24 -5.88
N LEU A 183 17.70 10.04 -6.28
CA LEU A 183 16.90 9.81 -7.48
C LEU A 183 17.53 10.45 -8.71
N LEU A 184 17.33 9.79 -9.86
CA LEU A 184 17.65 10.38 -11.16
C LEU A 184 16.84 11.66 -11.37
N SER A 185 17.45 12.68 -11.99
CA SER A 185 16.84 14.02 -12.12
C SER A 185 15.48 14.02 -12.84
N GLU A 186 15.31 13.14 -13.82
CA GLU A 186 14.03 12.94 -14.51
C GLU A 186 12.91 12.43 -13.61
N ASN A 187 13.25 11.81 -12.48
CA ASN A 187 12.32 11.28 -11.49
C ASN A 187 11.94 12.31 -10.41
N HIS A 188 12.64 13.46 -10.30
CA HIS A 188 12.32 14.48 -9.30
C HIS A 188 10.90 15.04 -9.42
N LYS A 189 10.29 15.00 -10.61
CA LYS A 189 8.90 15.43 -10.86
C LYS A 189 7.86 14.60 -10.09
N PHE A 190 8.22 13.38 -9.68
CA PHE A 190 7.34 12.48 -8.91
C PHE A 190 7.44 12.70 -7.39
N ILE A 191 8.44 13.46 -6.92
CA ILE A 191 8.53 13.84 -5.51
C ILE A 191 7.44 14.86 -5.22
N LYS A 192 6.53 14.54 -4.30
CA LYS A 192 5.48 15.44 -3.84
C LYS A 192 5.75 15.81 -2.38
N PRO A 193 5.58 17.07 -1.97
CA PRO A 193 5.89 17.51 -0.60
C PRO A 193 5.04 16.83 0.48
N TYR A 194 3.89 16.26 0.10
CA TYR A 194 2.96 15.56 0.98
C TYR A 194 3.03 14.03 0.89
N ALA A 195 3.82 13.46 -0.04
CA ALA A 195 3.86 12.00 -0.27
C ALA A 195 4.79 11.28 0.73
N PHE A 196 4.60 11.51 2.03
CA PHE A 196 5.39 10.93 3.09
C PHE A 196 4.54 10.22 4.14
N GLY A 197 5.12 9.21 4.81
CA GLY A 197 4.49 8.53 5.93
C GLY A 197 4.32 9.43 7.15
N ALA A 198 3.60 8.96 8.16
CA ALA A 198 3.40 9.68 9.41
C ALA A 198 3.47 8.76 10.62
N LEU A 199 3.98 9.30 11.73
CA LEU A 199 3.83 8.72 13.05
C LEU A 199 2.61 9.33 13.74
N CYS A 200 1.77 8.49 14.33
CA CYS A 200 0.64 8.91 15.12
C CYS A 200 0.67 8.19 16.48
N ARG A 201 1.05 8.94 17.53
CA ARG A 201 1.39 8.40 18.84
C ARG A 201 2.56 7.42 18.75
N GLU A 202 2.39 6.21 19.33
CA GLU A 202 3.38 5.12 19.34
C GLU A 202 3.34 4.24 18.08
N ALA A 203 2.44 4.53 17.13
CA ALA A 203 2.31 3.76 15.90
C ALA A 203 2.70 4.59 14.67
N GLY A 204 2.95 3.92 13.55
CA GLY A 204 3.22 4.53 12.27
C GLY A 204 2.31 4.00 11.17
N THR A 205 2.17 4.76 10.09
CA THR A 205 1.49 4.33 8.88
C THR A 205 2.37 3.38 8.07
N VAL A 206 1.86 2.74 7.03
CA VAL A 206 2.57 1.70 6.27
C VAL A 206 3.95 2.16 5.75
N MET A 207 4.12 3.45 5.43
CA MET A 207 5.41 4.01 4.97
C MET A 207 6.27 4.53 6.13
N THR A 208 6.39 3.76 7.22
CA THR A 208 7.25 4.08 8.36
C THR A 208 7.99 2.85 8.86
N TYR A 209 9.01 3.06 9.67
CA TYR A 209 9.74 2.00 10.39
C TYR A 209 9.32 1.92 11.87
N ALA A 210 8.05 2.24 12.17
CA ALA A 210 7.54 2.14 13.53
C ALA A 210 7.44 0.66 13.96
N GLU A 211 7.63 0.40 15.25
CA GLU A 211 7.46 -0.95 15.83
C GLU A 211 6.02 -1.47 15.64
N LYS A 212 5.02 -0.57 15.75
CA LYS A 212 3.62 -0.85 15.45
C LYS A 212 3.24 -0.14 14.14
N VAL A 213 3.01 -0.90 13.09
CA VAL A 213 2.55 -0.38 11.79
C VAL A 213 1.04 -0.54 11.69
N LEU A 214 0.34 0.57 11.41
CA LEU A 214 -1.09 0.60 11.17
C LEU A 214 -1.38 0.22 9.71
N PRO A 215 -2.47 -0.51 9.42
CA PRO A 215 -2.84 -0.88 8.07
C PRO A 215 -3.47 0.29 7.29
N VAL A 216 -2.74 1.40 7.19
CA VAL A 216 -3.16 2.63 6.50
C VAL A 216 -1.96 3.35 5.89
N TYR A 217 -2.17 4.06 4.79
CA TYR A 217 -1.32 5.16 4.35
C TYR A 217 -1.59 6.41 5.22
N SER A 218 -0.61 7.31 5.32
CA SER A 218 -0.79 8.58 6.04
C SER A 218 -1.91 9.41 5.42
N SER A 219 -2.75 9.98 6.29
CA SER A 219 -3.81 10.89 5.92
C SER A 219 -4.21 11.78 7.11
N PRO A 220 -4.51 13.07 6.90
CA PRO A 220 -5.05 13.92 7.95
C PRO A 220 -6.44 13.47 8.43
N ASP A 221 -7.16 12.68 7.62
CA ASP A 221 -8.53 12.21 7.92
C ASP A 221 -8.56 10.89 8.69
N ILE A 222 -7.41 10.24 8.88
CA ILE A 222 -7.27 9.01 9.67
C ILE A 222 -6.70 9.36 11.04
N GLU A 223 -7.32 8.85 12.10
CA GLU A 223 -6.89 9.11 13.47
C GLU A 223 -6.57 7.81 14.21
N TYR A 224 -5.50 7.81 15.00
CA TYR A 224 -5.17 6.76 15.95
C TYR A 224 -5.26 7.33 17.37
N TYR A 225 -6.20 6.79 18.18
CA TYR A 225 -6.57 7.34 19.50
C TYR A 225 -6.78 8.86 19.49
N GLY A 226 -7.46 9.38 18.47
CA GLY A 226 -7.81 10.80 18.31
C GLY A 226 -6.66 11.70 17.88
N LYS A 227 -5.52 11.14 17.45
CA LYS A 227 -4.43 11.90 16.82
C LYS A 227 -4.39 11.57 15.33
N ALA A 228 -4.40 12.61 14.49
CA ALA A 228 -4.28 12.45 13.05
C ALA A 228 -2.99 11.69 12.66
N CYS A 229 -3.13 10.74 11.72
CA CYS A 229 -2.04 9.97 11.15
C CYS A 229 -1.55 10.56 9.82
N GLY A 230 -1.55 11.87 9.71
CA GLY A 230 -1.08 12.61 8.55
C GLY A 230 -1.24 14.11 8.70
N ASP A 231 -0.81 14.81 7.65
CA ASP A 231 -0.85 16.27 7.50
C ASP A 231 -1.00 16.57 6.01
N GLU A 232 -1.94 17.41 5.60
CA GLU A 232 -2.29 17.66 4.20
C GLU A 232 -1.14 18.19 3.34
N ASP A 233 -0.19 18.90 3.96
CA ASP A 233 0.94 19.52 3.27
C ASP A 233 2.22 18.68 3.28
N LYS A 234 2.36 17.73 4.24
CA LYS A 234 3.62 17.06 4.54
C LYS A 234 3.55 15.54 4.60
N ALA A 235 2.38 14.96 4.88
CA ALA A 235 2.24 13.54 5.14
C ALA A 235 0.83 13.04 4.79
N ASP A 236 0.54 12.94 3.49
CA ASP A 236 -0.72 12.43 2.93
C ASP A 236 -0.43 11.46 1.77
N ASN A 237 0.18 10.33 2.12
CA ASN A 237 0.40 9.24 1.16
C ASN A 237 -0.91 8.70 0.60
N ALA A 238 -2.00 8.72 1.37
CA ALA A 238 -3.30 8.27 0.89
C ALA A 238 -3.79 9.13 -0.30
N ARG A 239 -3.64 10.45 -0.21
CA ARG A 239 -3.90 11.36 -1.35
C ARG A 239 -3.00 11.03 -2.53
N HIS A 240 -1.70 10.85 -2.29
CA HIS A 240 -0.74 10.54 -3.32
C HIS A 240 -1.09 9.21 -4.04
N MET A 241 -1.44 8.18 -3.29
CA MET A 241 -1.84 6.88 -3.85
C MET A 241 -3.17 6.97 -4.63
N ARG A 242 -4.10 7.84 -4.24
CA ARG A 242 -5.32 8.13 -5.03
C ARG A 242 -4.98 8.80 -6.37
N GLU A 243 -4.06 9.77 -6.36
CA GLU A 243 -3.57 10.44 -7.59
C GLU A 243 -2.85 9.45 -8.51
N PHE A 244 -2.04 8.54 -7.93
CA PHE A 244 -1.39 7.46 -8.67
C PHE A 244 -2.42 6.50 -9.30
N ALA A 245 -3.43 6.06 -8.55
CA ALA A 245 -4.51 5.22 -9.09
C ALA A 245 -5.23 5.87 -10.27
N GLN A 246 -5.52 7.17 -10.19
CA GLN A 246 -6.13 7.93 -11.29
C GLN A 246 -5.24 7.96 -12.53
N SER A 247 -3.92 8.09 -12.37
CA SER A 247 -2.98 8.05 -13.49
C SER A 247 -2.99 6.70 -14.21
N LEU A 248 -3.13 5.60 -13.49
CA LEU A 248 -3.24 4.26 -14.08
C LEU A 248 -4.52 4.11 -14.92
N ILE A 249 -5.66 4.62 -14.43
CA ILE A 249 -6.93 4.58 -15.16
C ILE A 249 -6.83 5.37 -16.47
N LEU A 250 -6.24 6.56 -16.46
CA LEU A 250 -6.09 7.39 -17.63
C LEU A 250 -5.18 6.76 -18.69
N ASN A 251 -4.10 6.08 -18.28
CA ASN A 251 -3.16 5.42 -19.17
C ASN A 251 -3.73 4.14 -19.82
N THR A 252 -4.73 3.50 -19.20
CA THR A 252 -5.41 2.32 -19.77
C THR A 252 -6.52 2.69 -20.77
N ALA A 253 -6.97 3.95 -20.77
CA ALA A 253 -8.04 4.44 -21.66
C ALA A 253 -7.51 5.02 -23.00
N THR A 254 -6.18 5.09 -23.21
CA THR A 254 -5.53 5.57 -24.44
C THR A 254 -4.92 4.43 -25.23
#